data_92e94868905c805fe842a4571832a456
#
_entry.id   92e94868905c805fe842a4571832a456
#
_cell.length_a   1.000
_cell.length_b   1.000
_cell.length_c   1.000
_cell.angle_alpha   90.00
_cell.angle_beta   90.00
_cell.angle_gamma   90.00
#
_symmetry.space_group_name_H-M   'P 1'
#
loop_
_entity.id
_entity.type
_entity.pdbx_description
1 polymer ?
#
loop_
_entity_poly.entity_id
_entity_poly.type
_entity_poly.pdbx_seq_one_letter_code
_entity_poly.pdbx_strand_id
1 'polypeptide(L)'
;MKAVYVVLEPQYQNALTTAAQAINDHNGALAIELSGYLIEELRDPQNYADFCADVAAADVFIASLIFIEDLAQKVVEAVAPHRDRLKAAVVFPSMPEVMRLNKLGTFSMAQLGQSKSAIAQFMKKRKEKGGSSAGFQDAMLKLLNTLPAVLKYLPVEKAQDARSFMLSFQYWLGGTPDNLRNFLLMLADKYVFPRSDADRPELLVADPVVFPDLGIWHPLAPAMFEDLKEYLNWSTSRSDLSEQARKGPVIGLVLQRSHIVTGDEAHYVAVIQELEYRGATVIPVFCGGLDFSKPVNAFFYDPLNPEVPLVDGVVSLTGFALVGGPARQDHPKAIESLKRLNCPYMVALPLVFQTTQEWEQSDLGLHPVQVALQIAIPELDGAIEPIVLSGRDDATGKAHTLQDRVDAIAERAIRWASLRIKPRAEKKLAITVFSFPPDKGNVGTAAYLDVFGSIFRVLEEMKLKGYSVANMPSTPKALMEAVLTDPEALQGAPELAIAHRMSVAEYERLTPYSERLEENWGKPPGNLNSDGTNLLIYGRHFGNVFVGVQPTFGYEGDPMRLLYSRSASPHHGFAAYYTYIEK
;
A
#
# COMPACT_ATOMS: atom_id res chain seq x y z
N MET A 1 10.85 -35.53 -6.82
CA MET A 1 11.40 -34.26 -7.34
C MET A 1 11.60 -33.29 -6.18
N LYS A 2 12.83 -32.82 -5.99
CA LYS A 2 13.10 -31.74 -5.02
C LYS A 2 13.11 -30.40 -5.74
N ALA A 3 12.23 -29.48 -5.33
CA ALA A 3 12.13 -28.13 -5.87
C ALA A 3 12.47 -27.12 -4.78
N VAL A 4 13.36 -26.17 -5.10
CA VAL A 4 13.75 -25.08 -4.21
C VAL A 4 13.31 -23.77 -4.84
N TYR A 5 12.66 -22.90 -4.07
CA TYR A 5 12.31 -21.57 -4.54
C TYR A 5 12.77 -20.46 -3.60
N VAL A 6 13.06 -19.28 -4.17
CA VAL A 6 13.32 -18.05 -3.43
C VAL A 6 12.55 -16.90 -4.08
N VAL A 7 11.75 -16.19 -3.28
CA VAL A 7 10.84 -15.16 -3.77
C VAL A 7 10.85 -13.92 -2.86
N LEU A 8 10.54 -12.77 -3.45
CA LEU A 8 10.26 -11.56 -2.66
C LEU A 8 8.82 -11.57 -2.14
N GLU A 9 7.89 -12.14 -2.90
CA GLU A 9 6.44 -12.05 -2.68
C GLU A 9 5.94 -13.23 -1.83
N PRO A 10 5.59 -13.00 -0.54
CA PRO A 10 5.20 -14.09 0.38
C PRO A 10 3.93 -14.84 -0.05
N GLN A 11 3.01 -14.20 -0.79
CA GLN A 11 1.76 -14.82 -1.24
C GLN A 11 1.97 -16.07 -2.11
N TYR A 12 3.11 -16.20 -2.80
CA TYR A 12 3.42 -17.40 -3.57
C TYR A 12 3.77 -18.62 -2.70
N GLN A 13 4.23 -18.42 -1.46
CA GLN A 13 4.58 -19.54 -0.56
C GLN A 13 3.39 -20.46 -0.29
N ASN A 14 2.25 -19.89 0.11
CA ASN A 14 1.04 -20.66 0.40
C ASN A 14 0.50 -21.35 -0.85
N ALA A 15 0.48 -20.65 -1.98
CA ALA A 15 -0.03 -21.20 -3.24
C ALA A 15 0.87 -22.34 -3.77
N LEU A 16 2.20 -22.23 -3.66
CA LEU A 16 3.15 -23.30 -4.02
C LEU A 16 3.05 -24.50 -3.08
N THR A 17 2.91 -24.25 -1.77
CA THR A 17 2.72 -25.32 -0.78
C THR A 17 1.44 -26.09 -1.05
N THR A 18 0.34 -25.39 -1.29
CA THR A 18 -0.95 -26.00 -1.66
C THR A 18 -0.84 -26.79 -2.95
N ALA A 19 -0.15 -26.27 -3.95
CA ALA A 19 0.09 -26.94 -5.23
C ALA A 19 0.90 -28.24 -5.07
N ALA A 20 1.97 -28.21 -4.27
CA ALA A 20 2.80 -29.38 -3.98
C ALA A 20 2.03 -30.45 -3.17
N GLN A 21 1.27 -30.05 -2.17
CA GLN A 21 0.39 -30.95 -1.41
C GLN A 21 -0.62 -31.64 -2.32
N ALA A 22 -1.31 -30.88 -3.19
CA ALA A 22 -2.27 -31.44 -4.13
C ALA A 22 -1.65 -32.46 -5.09
N ILE A 23 -0.37 -32.28 -5.48
CA ILE A 23 0.36 -33.29 -6.26
C ILE A 23 0.64 -34.53 -5.42
N ASN A 24 1.13 -34.36 -4.21
CA ASN A 24 1.48 -35.46 -3.32
C ASN A 24 0.27 -36.31 -2.91
N ASP A 25 -0.89 -35.67 -2.75
CA ASP A 25 -2.13 -36.36 -2.36
C ASP A 25 -2.77 -37.16 -3.50
N HIS A 26 -2.59 -36.74 -4.75
CA HIS A 26 -3.30 -37.31 -5.90
C HIS A 26 -2.45 -38.18 -6.82
N ASN A 27 -1.12 -38.14 -6.71
CA ASN A 27 -0.22 -38.85 -7.61
C ASN A 27 0.75 -39.77 -6.86
N GLY A 28 0.42 -41.03 -6.68
CA GLY A 28 1.37 -42.02 -6.16
C GLY A 28 2.63 -42.23 -7.02
N ALA A 29 2.70 -41.59 -8.20
CA ALA A 29 3.80 -41.69 -9.16
C ALA A 29 4.81 -40.55 -9.07
N LEU A 30 4.46 -39.42 -8.44
CA LEU A 30 5.33 -38.25 -8.25
C LEU A 30 5.18 -37.71 -6.83
N ALA A 31 6.27 -37.70 -6.08
CA ALA A 31 6.36 -36.96 -4.82
C ALA A 31 7.20 -35.68 -5.03
N ILE A 32 6.71 -34.55 -4.53
CA ILE A 32 7.41 -33.28 -4.55
C ILE A 32 7.83 -32.89 -3.13
N GLU A 33 9.13 -32.73 -2.94
CA GLU A 33 9.74 -32.07 -1.78
C GLU A 33 9.97 -30.62 -2.16
N LEU A 34 9.34 -29.69 -1.43
CA LEU A 34 9.38 -28.27 -1.71
C LEU A 34 10.05 -27.52 -0.55
N SER A 35 11.19 -26.88 -0.82
CA SER A 35 11.86 -25.97 0.11
C SER A 35 11.71 -24.54 -0.37
N GLY A 36 11.18 -23.67 0.47
CA GLY A 36 10.86 -22.28 0.11
C GLY A 36 11.49 -21.26 1.03
N TYR A 37 11.97 -20.17 0.44
CA TYR A 37 12.64 -19.08 1.14
C TYR A 37 12.07 -17.73 0.69
N LEU A 38 11.82 -16.83 1.64
CA LEU A 38 11.73 -15.41 1.34
C LEU A 38 13.14 -14.84 1.19
N ILE A 39 13.32 -13.93 0.26
CA ILE A 39 14.66 -13.40 -0.05
C ILE A 39 15.37 -12.77 1.17
N GLU A 40 14.62 -12.09 2.05
CA GLU A 40 15.17 -11.47 3.25
C GLU A 40 15.63 -12.48 4.32
N GLU A 41 15.03 -13.68 4.34
CA GLU A 41 15.45 -14.76 5.25
C GLU A 41 16.91 -15.18 5.00
N LEU A 42 17.43 -14.97 3.78
CA LEU A 42 18.82 -15.25 3.44
C LEU A 42 19.83 -14.29 4.10
N ARG A 43 19.38 -13.27 4.83
CA ARG A 43 20.26 -12.45 5.68
C ARG A 43 20.74 -13.22 6.90
N ASP A 44 19.91 -14.10 7.42
CA ASP A 44 20.30 -14.99 8.51
C ASP A 44 21.32 -16.04 8.01
N PRO A 45 22.47 -16.22 8.70
CA PRO A 45 23.50 -17.14 8.26
C PRO A 45 23.06 -18.61 8.23
N GLN A 46 22.14 -19.03 9.15
CA GLN A 46 21.65 -20.40 9.19
C GLN A 46 20.70 -20.66 8.02
N ASN A 47 19.73 -19.77 7.79
CA ASN A 47 18.80 -19.86 6.65
C ASN A 47 19.57 -19.87 5.33
N TYR A 48 20.64 -19.08 5.21
CA TYR A 48 21.48 -19.09 4.02
C TYR A 48 22.24 -20.40 3.86
N ALA A 49 22.75 -21.00 4.94
CA ALA A 49 23.41 -22.30 4.88
C ALA A 49 22.42 -23.42 4.46
N ASP A 50 21.21 -23.40 5.01
CA ASP A 50 20.15 -24.34 4.67
C ASP A 50 19.71 -24.17 3.20
N PHE A 51 19.57 -22.94 2.73
CA PHE A 51 19.30 -22.64 1.30
C PHE A 51 20.39 -23.21 0.39
N CYS A 52 21.67 -23.02 0.73
CA CYS A 52 22.78 -23.58 -0.04
C CYS A 52 22.73 -25.11 -0.10
N ALA A 53 22.44 -25.77 1.05
CA ALA A 53 22.31 -27.21 1.13
C ALA A 53 21.13 -27.74 0.31
N ASP A 54 19.97 -27.06 0.38
CA ASP A 54 18.80 -27.41 -0.39
C ASP A 54 19.03 -27.26 -1.90
N VAL A 55 19.64 -26.16 -2.34
CA VAL A 55 19.99 -25.93 -3.75
C VAL A 55 20.98 -27.01 -4.23
N ALA A 56 21.95 -27.39 -3.40
CA ALA A 56 22.89 -28.45 -3.73
C ALA A 56 22.21 -29.82 -3.92
N ALA A 57 21.03 -30.06 -3.36
CA ALA A 57 20.25 -31.28 -3.48
C ALA A 57 19.09 -31.18 -4.49
N ALA A 58 18.75 -29.97 -4.98
CA ALA A 58 17.58 -29.72 -5.79
C ALA A 58 17.64 -30.30 -7.21
N ASP A 59 16.51 -30.73 -7.74
CA ASP A 59 16.29 -31.00 -9.17
C ASP A 59 15.90 -29.73 -9.91
N VAL A 60 15.06 -28.88 -9.26
CA VAL A 60 14.46 -27.68 -9.84
C VAL A 60 14.72 -26.49 -8.94
N PHE A 61 15.10 -25.36 -9.56
CA PHE A 61 15.25 -24.06 -8.88
C PHE A 61 14.29 -23.03 -9.46
N ILE A 62 13.64 -22.24 -8.61
CA ILE A 62 12.70 -21.19 -8.99
C ILE A 62 13.07 -19.90 -8.23
N ALA A 63 13.11 -18.76 -8.94
CA ALA A 63 13.32 -17.46 -8.30
C ALA A 63 12.41 -16.38 -8.89
N SER A 64 11.94 -15.44 -8.07
CA SER A 64 11.10 -14.32 -8.50
C SER A 64 11.38 -13.03 -7.74
N LEU A 65 11.48 -11.91 -8.48
CA LEU A 65 11.60 -10.53 -7.99
C LEU A 65 12.83 -10.27 -7.08
N ILE A 66 13.96 -10.87 -7.40
CA ILE A 66 15.21 -10.68 -6.66
C ILE A 66 15.90 -9.39 -7.16
N PHE A 67 15.69 -8.26 -6.47
CA PHE A 67 16.17 -6.94 -6.88
C PHE A 67 17.12 -6.27 -5.87
N ILE A 68 17.40 -6.92 -4.75
CA ILE A 68 18.32 -6.43 -3.72
C ILE A 68 19.71 -6.98 -4.01
N GLU A 69 20.69 -6.10 -4.28
CA GLU A 69 21.99 -6.44 -4.86
C GLU A 69 22.78 -7.46 -4.03
N ASP A 70 22.91 -7.25 -2.72
CA ASP A 70 23.64 -8.16 -1.81
C ASP A 70 22.97 -9.54 -1.71
N LEU A 71 21.63 -9.59 -1.73
CA LEU A 71 20.88 -10.84 -1.70
C LEU A 71 20.87 -11.55 -3.08
N ALA A 72 20.82 -10.78 -4.16
CA ALA A 72 20.98 -11.32 -5.51
C ALA A 72 22.34 -12.01 -5.68
N GLN A 73 23.40 -11.41 -5.13
CA GLN A 73 24.74 -12.00 -5.13
C GLN A 73 24.76 -13.34 -4.36
N LYS A 74 24.16 -13.40 -3.16
CA LYS A 74 24.02 -14.64 -2.38
C LYS A 74 23.31 -15.74 -3.16
N VAL A 75 22.20 -15.40 -3.85
CA VAL A 75 21.46 -16.37 -4.70
C VAL A 75 22.34 -16.88 -5.84
N VAL A 76 23.08 -15.99 -6.50
CA VAL A 76 24.00 -16.40 -7.57
C VAL A 76 25.11 -17.31 -7.04
N GLU A 77 25.72 -16.96 -5.91
CA GLU A 77 26.78 -17.78 -5.27
C GLU A 77 26.29 -19.18 -4.91
N ALA A 78 25.08 -19.31 -4.39
CA ALA A 78 24.48 -20.59 -4.03
C ALA A 78 24.10 -21.44 -5.26
N VAL A 79 23.57 -20.83 -6.31
CA VAL A 79 22.94 -21.58 -7.44
C VAL A 79 23.92 -21.83 -8.58
N ALA A 80 24.80 -20.87 -8.92
CA ALA A 80 25.66 -20.98 -10.10
C ALA A 80 26.55 -22.24 -10.10
N PRO A 81 27.14 -22.71 -8.99
CA PRO A 81 27.95 -23.94 -8.96
C PRO A 81 27.14 -25.20 -9.31
N HIS A 82 25.82 -25.18 -9.07
CA HIS A 82 24.94 -26.33 -9.26
C HIS A 82 24.07 -26.21 -10.54
N ARG A 83 24.14 -25.08 -11.26
CA ARG A 83 23.29 -24.78 -12.40
C ARG A 83 23.29 -25.89 -13.48
N ASP A 84 24.44 -26.43 -13.78
CA ASP A 84 24.56 -27.46 -14.83
C ASP A 84 23.97 -28.82 -14.39
N ARG A 85 23.96 -29.09 -13.09
CA ARG A 85 23.35 -30.29 -12.49
C ARG A 85 21.82 -30.17 -12.41
N LEU A 86 21.29 -28.97 -12.13
CA LEU A 86 19.85 -28.73 -12.07
C LEU A 86 19.16 -29.18 -13.36
N LYS A 87 18.05 -29.88 -13.24
CA LYS A 87 17.22 -30.32 -14.36
C LYS A 87 16.49 -29.13 -15.01
N ALA A 88 16.03 -28.19 -14.18
CA ALA A 88 15.46 -26.91 -14.60
C ALA A 88 15.80 -25.80 -13.60
N ALA A 89 16.04 -24.60 -14.12
CA ALA A 89 16.11 -23.37 -13.35
C ALA A 89 15.24 -22.31 -14.02
N VAL A 90 14.21 -21.83 -13.33
CA VAL A 90 13.27 -20.81 -13.82
C VAL A 90 13.42 -19.59 -12.97
N VAL A 91 13.91 -18.50 -13.56
CA VAL A 91 14.05 -17.21 -12.88
C VAL A 91 13.12 -16.21 -13.55
N PHE A 92 12.13 -15.77 -12.82
CA PHE A 92 11.22 -14.68 -13.19
C PHE A 92 11.91 -13.33 -13.04
N PRO A 93 11.32 -12.20 -13.43
CA PRO A 93 11.99 -10.90 -13.43
C PRO A 93 12.78 -10.63 -12.16
N SER A 94 14.08 -10.44 -12.30
CA SER A 94 15.06 -10.26 -11.21
C SER A 94 16.25 -9.47 -11.76
N MET A 95 17.27 -9.24 -10.94
CA MET A 95 18.52 -8.63 -11.39
C MET A 95 19.17 -9.46 -12.51
N PRO A 96 19.90 -8.82 -13.45
CA PRO A 96 20.45 -9.49 -14.64
C PRO A 96 21.32 -10.71 -14.33
N GLU A 97 22.09 -10.69 -13.24
CA GLU A 97 22.94 -11.78 -12.79
C GLU A 97 22.13 -13.00 -12.34
N VAL A 98 21.01 -12.80 -11.64
CA VAL A 98 20.10 -13.88 -11.25
C VAL A 98 19.37 -14.42 -12.48
N MET A 99 18.93 -13.55 -13.39
CA MET A 99 18.29 -13.95 -14.65
C MET A 99 19.17 -14.86 -15.53
N ARG A 100 20.49 -14.75 -15.44
CA ARG A 100 21.45 -15.63 -16.18
C ARG A 100 21.43 -17.07 -15.70
N LEU A 101 20.88 -17.34 -14.51
CA LEU A 101 20.72 -18.69 -13.97
C LEU A 101 19.66 -19.51 -14.72
N ASN A 102 18.74 -18.85 -15.46
CA ASN A 102 17.71 -19.55 -16.24
C ASN A 102 18.29 -20.68 -17.10
N LYS A 103 17.67 -21.87 -16.97
CA LYS A 103 17.99 -23.07 -17.74
C LYS A 103 16.74 -23.95 -17.88
N LEU A 104 16.26 -24.11 -19.08
CA LEU A 104 15.21 -25.06 -19.44
C LEU A 104 15.63 -25.82 -20.69
N GLY A 105 16.14 -27.04 -20.52
CA GLY A 105 16.71 -27.82 -21.60
C GLY A 105 17.83 -27.06 -22.32
N THR A 106 17.64 -26.79 -23.60
CA THR A 106 18.59 -26.04 -24.47
C THR A 106 18.39 -24.52 -24.38
N PHE A 107 17.31 -24.05 -23.71
CA PHE A 107 17.02 -22.62 -23.55
C PHE A 107 17.83 -22.02 -22.41
N SER A 108 18.49 -20.88 -22.68
CA SER A 108 19.21 -20.08 -21.68
C SER A 108 19.09 -18.59 -22.03
N MET A 109 18.79 -17.76 -21.04
CA MET A 109 18.72 -16.29 -21.22
C MET A 109 20.06 -15.68 -21.64
N ALA A 110 21.19 -16.27 -21.26
CA ALA A 110 22.51 -15.81 -21.68
C ALA A 110 22.71 -15.90 -23.20
N GLN A 111 22.06 -16.84 -23.86
CA GLN A 111 22.12 -17.01 -25.33
C GLN A 111 21.16 -16.07 -26.08
N LEU A 112 20.08 -15.61 -25.46
CA LEU A 112 19.11 -14.67 -26.08
C LEU A 112 19.74 -13.31 -26.40
N GLY A 113 20.65 -12.82 -25.57
CA GLY A 113 21.37 -11.56 -25.79
C GLY A 113 22.38 -11.60 -26.93
N GLN A 114 22.83 -12.80 -27.35
CA GLN A 114 23.82 -13.02 -28.41
C GLN A 114 23.20 -13.52 -29.73
N SER A 115 21.93 -13.93 -29.73
CA SER A 115 21.30 -14.52 -30.91
C SER A 115 20.80 -13.48 -31.90
N LYS A 116 20.93 -13.76 -33.22
CA LYS A 116 20.32 -12.99 -34.31
C LYS A 116 18.81 -13.29 -34.47
N SER A 117 18.15 -13.84 -33.43
CA SER A 117 16.73 -14.18 -33.50
C SER A 117 15.85 -12.94 -33.59
N ALA A 118 14.66 -13.07 -34.19
CA ALA A 118 13.68 -12.02 -34.31
C ALA A 118 13.30 -11.41 -32.94
N ILE A 119 13.29 -12.22 -31.88
CA ILE A 119 13.04 -11.82 -30.49
C ILE A 119 14.19 -10.94 -29.97
N ALA A 120 15.44 -11.34 -30.17
CA ALA A 120 16.60 -10.54 -29.75
C ALA A 120 16.68 -9.21 -30.51
N GLN A 121 16.37 -9.20 -31.80
CA GLN A 121 16.32 -7.98 -32.62
C GLN A 121 15.15 -7.05 -32.20
N PHE A 122 14.00 -7.61 -31.86
CA PHE A 122 12.85 -6.85 -31.34
C PHE A 122 13.18 -6.21 -29.99
N MET A 123 13.82 -6.95 -29.08
CA MET A 123 14.26 -6.43 -27.77
C MET A 123 15.33 -5.34 -27.93
N LYS A 124 16.30 -5.53 -28.83
CA LYS A 124 17.38 -4.56 -29.09
C LYS A 124 16.86 -3.26 -29.73
N LYS A 125 16.03 -3.36 -30.76
CA LYS A 125 15.40 -2.19 -31.43
C LYS A 125 14.57 -1.32 -30.48
N ARG A 126 13.93 -1.92 -29.48
CA ARG A 126 13.11 -1.18 -28.51
C ARG A 126 13.94 -0.56 -27.40
N LYS A 127 15.03 -1.20 -26.98
CA LYS A 127 16.01 -0.62 -26.04
C LYS A 127 16.69 0.64 -26.64
N GLU A 128 16.99 0.61 -27.94
CA GLU A 128 17.61 1.72 -28.68
C GLU A 128 16.63 2.90 -28.92
N LYS A 129 15.30 2.67 -28.94
CA LYS A 129 14.30 3.71 -29.16
C LYS A 129 13.85 4.46 -27.90
N GLY A 130 14.50 4.26 -26.73
CA GLY A 130 14.20 5.02 -25.51
C GLY A 130 12.78 4.79 -24.96
N GLY A 131 12.14 3.66 -25.28
CA GLY A 131 10.81 3.33 -24.80
C GLY A 131 10.76 3.25 -23.27
N SER A 132 9.70 3.79 -22.64
CA SER A 132 9.48 3.70 -21.21
C SER A 132 9.51 2.25 -20.74
N SER A 133 9.96 2.00 -19.51
CA SER A 133 10.00 0.66 -18.89
C SER A 133 8.63 -0.03 -18.95
N ALA A 134 7.54 0.73 -18.78
CA ALA A 134 6.17 0.28 -18.89
C ALA A 134 5.83 -0.25 -20.30
N GLY A 135 6.26 0.42 -21.37
CA GLY A 135 6.03 -0.05 -22.73
C GLY A 135 6.82 -1.32 -23.11
N PHE A 136 7.94 -1.57 -22.42
CA PHE A 136 8.69 -2.82 -22.57
C PHE A 136 7.97 -4.01 -21.87
N GLN A 137 7.45 -3.78 -20.65
CA GLN A 137 6.70 -4.78 -19.91
C GLN A 137 5.41 -5.19 -20.66
N ASP A 138 4.67 -4.23 -21.21
CA ASP A 138 3.46 -4.51 -21.99
C ASP A 138 3.73 -5.34 -23.24
N ALA A 139 4.81 -5.02 -23.94
CA ALA A 139 5.18 -5.79 -25.11
C ALA A 139 5.65 -7.20 -24.75
N MET A 140 6.32 -7.35 -23.61
CA MET A 140 6.70 -8.66 -23.08
C MET A 140 5.46 -9.47 -22.68
N LEU A 141 4.50 -8.89 -21.98
CA LEU A 141 3.24 -9.55 -21.62
C LEU A 141 2.45 -9.98 -22.87
N LYS A 142 2.33 -9.11 -23.87
CA LYS A 142 1.69 -9.48 -25.16
C LYS A 142 2.42 -10.61 -25.86
N LEU A 143 3.76 -10.59 -25.85
CA LEU A 143 4.58 -11.65 -26.43
C LEU A 143 4.38 -12.98 -25.68
N LEU A 144 4.38 -12.94 -24.35
CA LEU A 144 4.15 -14.10 -23.49
C LEU A 144 2.77 -14.73 -23.72
N ASN A 145 1.76 -13.92 -24.03
CA ASN A 145 0.40 -14.41 -24.28
C ASN A 145 0.20 -14.96 -25.70
N THR A 146 0.95 -14.50 -26.68
CA THR A 146 0.71 -14.88 -28.09
C THR A 146 1.70 -15.93 -28.63
N LEU A 147 2.97 -15.84 -28.24
CA LEU A 147 4.03 -16.65 -28.81
C LEU A 147 3.99 -18.15 -28.45
N PRO A 148 3.52 -18.59 -27.26
CA PRO A 148 3.39 -20.01 -26.92
C PRO A 148 2.48 -20.77 -27.89
N ALA A 149 1.41 -20.14 -28.38
CA ALA A 149 0.49 -20.73 -29.35
C ALA A 149 1.16 -20.97 -30.71
N VAL A 150 2.03 -20.07 -31.14
CA VAL A 150 2.78 -20.20 -32.42
C VAL A 150 3.89 -21.23 -32.29
N LEU A 151 4.65 -21.23 -31.17
CA LEU A 151 5.75 -22.16 -30.92
C LEU A 151 5.28 -23.61 -30.78
N LYS A 152 4.02 -23.86 -30.46
CA LYS A 152 3.42 -25.19 -30.35
C LYS A 152 3.62 -26.03 -31.60
N TYR A 153 3.60 -25.39 -32.76
CA TYR A 153 3.67 -26.07 -34.07
C TYR A 153 5.08 -26.23 -34.62
N LEU A 154 6.11 -25.77 -33.91
CA LEU A 154 7.50 -25.88 -34.33
C LEU A 154 8.15 -27.12 -33.68
N PRO A 155 8.46 -28.20 -34.42
CA PRO A 155 8.99 -29.45 -33.87
C PRO A 155 10.51 -29.41 -33.59
N VAL A 156 10.99 -28.23 -33.16
CA VAL A 156 12.41 -28.00 -32.84
C VAL A 156 12.55 -27.92 -31.34
N GLU A 157 13.41 -28.72 -30.74
CA GLU A 157 13.61 -28.79 -29.28
C GLU A 157 13.82 -27.43 -28.65
N LYS A 158 14.67 -26.58 -29.22
CA LYS A 158 14.91 -25.20 -28.76
C LYS A 158 13.66 -24.34 -28.78
N ALA A 159 12.74 -24.53 -29.71
CA ALA A 159 11.46 -23.81 -29.76
C ALA A 159 10.51 -24.33 -28.69
N GLN A 160 10.51 -25.61 -28.38
CA GLN A 160 9.70 -26.19 -27.30
C GLN A 160 10.21 -25.79 -25.92
N ASP A 161 11.52 -25.67 -25.71
CA ASP A 161 12.09 -25.16 -24.48
C ASP A 161 11.75 -23.66 -24.26
N ALA A 162 11.85 -22.87 -25.34
CA ALA A 162 11.41 -21.47 -25.30
C ALA A 162 9.90 -21.35 -25.01
N ARG A 163 9.09 -22.25 -25.60
CA ARG A 163 7.64 -22.33 -25.27
C ARG A 163 7.43 -22.64 -23.79
N SER A 164 8.15 -23.62 -23.24
CA SER A 164 8.07 -24.01 -21.83
C SER A 164 8.44 -22.85 -20.91
N PHE A 165 9.47 -22.08 -21.26
CA PHE A 165 9.83 -20.87 -20.53
C PHE A 165 8.68 -19.84 -20.51
N MET A 166 8.03 -19.60 -21.64
CA MET A 166 6.89 -18.69 -21.73
C MET A 166 5.66 -19.20 -20.98
N LEU A 167 5.38 -20.51 -21.07
CA LEU A 167 4.31 -21.14 -20.28
C LEU A 167 4.58 -21.02 -18.79
N SER A 168 5.85 -21.15 -18.36
CA SER A 168 6.23 -20.93 -16.96
C SER A 168 5.82 -19.55 -16.47
N PHE A 169 6.00 -18.51 -17.30
CA PHE A 169 5.50 -17.17 -16.97
C PHE A 169 3.98 -17.09 -16.88
N GLN A 170 3.24 -17.72 -17.79
CA GLN A 170 1.78 -17.72 -17.75
C GLN A 170 1.25 -18.42 -16.50
N TYR A 171 1.82 -19.57 -16.13
CA TYR A 171 1.47 -20.26 -14.88
C TYR A 171 1.79 -19.39 -13.66
N TRP A 172 2.98 -18.79 -13.62
CA TRP A 172 3.42 -17.95 -12.51
C TRP A 172 2.57 -16.71 -12.37
N LEU A 173 2.35 -15.96 -13.45
CA LEU A 173 1.51 -14.77 -13.46
C LEU A 173 0.02 -15.09 -13.18
N GLY A 174 -0.43 -16.28 -13.53
CA GLY A 174 -1.73 -16.81 -13.17
C GLY A 174 -1.87 -17.16 -11.68
N GLY A 175 -0.76 -17.54 -11.02
CA GLY A 175 -0.56 -17.60 -9.57
C GLY A 175 -1.47 -18.50 -8.75
N THR A 176 -2.57 -19.03 -9.30
CA THR A 176 -3.47 -19.91 -8.56
C THR A 176 -2.77 -21.21 -8.18
N PRO A 177 -3.17 -21.88 -7.07
CA PRO A 177 -2.63 -23.19 -6.73
C PRO A 177 -2.70 -24.19 -7.88
N ASP A 178 -3.75 -24.18 -8.71
CA ASP A 178 -3.88 -25.04 -9.88
C ASP A 178 -2.89 -24.67 -10.99
N ASN A 179 -2.68 -23.40 -11.27
CA ASN A 179 -1.63 -22.97 -12.21
C ASN A 179 -0.25 -23.38 -11.72
N LEU A 180 0.05 -23.15 -10.45
CA LEU A 180 1.36 -23.51 -9.87
C LEU A 180 1.54 -25.03 -9.80
N ARG A 181 0.46 -25.80 -9.56
CA ARG A 181 0.47 -27.26 -9.67
C ARG A 181 0.85 -27.71 -11.08
N ASN A 182 0.20 -27.17 -12.10
CA ASN A 182 0.49 -27.50 -13.49
C ASN A 182 1.88 -27.00 -13.93
N PHE A 183 2.39 -25.91 -13.37
CA PHE A 183 3.76 -25.46 -13.54
C PHE A 183 4.78 -26.50 -13.03
N LEU A 184 4.60 -26.97 -11.79
CA LEU A 184 5.47 -28.00 -11.20
C LEU A 184 5.38 -29.32 -11.98
N LEU A 185 4.16 -29.74 -12.37
CA LEU A 185 3.95 -30.92 -13.21
C LEU A 185 4.61 -30.79 -14.59
N MET A 186 4.53 -29.62 -15.23
CA MET A 186 5.20 -29.35 -16.50
C MET A 186 6.72 -29.46 -16.38
N LEU A 187 7.30 -28.92 -15.31
CA LEU A 187 8.75 -29.03 -15.07
C LEU A 187 9.18 -30.49 -14.84
N ALA A 188 8.39 -31.23 -14.05
CA ALA A 188 8.62 -32.66 -13.81
C ALA A 188 8.54 -33.45 -15.12
N ASP A 189 7.44 -33.26 -15.87
CA ASP A 189 7.18 -33.97 -17.13
C ASP A 189 8.27 -33.77 -18.20
N LYS A 190 8.74 -32.53 -18.36
CA LYS A 190 9.63 -32.20 -19.47
C LYS A 190 11.11 -32.28 -19.14
N TYR A 191 11.50 -32.03 -17.89
CA TYR A 191 12.90 -31.84 -17.54
C TYR A 191 13.43 -32.79 -16.47
N VAL A 192 12.58 -33.30 -15.55
CA VAL A 192 13.01 -34.18 -14.47
C VAL A 192 12.95 -35.64 -14.89
N PHE A 193 11.87 -36.08 -15.55
CA PHE A 193 11.71 -37.44 -16.03
C PHE A 193 12.09 -37.57 -17.52
N PRO A 194 13.17 -38.28 -17.85
CA PRO A 194 13.57 -38.46 -19.24
C PRO A 194 12.49 -39.18 -20.06
N ARG A 195 12.26 -38.75 -21.30
CA ARG A 195 11.30 -39.40 -22.21
C ARG A 195 11.66 -40.83 -22.58
N SER A 196 12.91 -41.20 -22.41
CA SER A 196 13.45 -42.56 -22.67
C SER A 196 13.22 -43.52 -21.51
N ASP A 197 12.71 -43.06 -20.37
CA ASP A 197 12.46 -43.90 -19.22
C ASP A 197 11.12 -44.65 -19.38
N ALA A 198 11.17 -45.97 -19.38
CA ALA A 198 10.00 -46.84 -19.55
C ALA A 198 9.04 -46.76 -18.34
N ASP A 199 9.56 -46.45 -17.16
CA ASP A 199 8.82 -46.34 -15.92
C ASP A 199 8.37 -44.88 -15.61
N ARG A 200 8.45 -44.02 -16.60
CA ARG A 200 8.05 -42.63 -16.48
C ARG A 200 6.57 -42.47 -16.06
N PRO A 201 6.25 -41.69 -15.02
CA PRO A 201 4.87 -41.43 -14.68
C PRO A 201 4.14 -40.63 -15.77
N GLU A 202 2.92 -41.00 -16.08
CA GLU A 202 2.04 -40.21 -16.93
C GLU A 202 1.50 -39.02 -16.13
N LEU A 203 1.96 -37.81 -16.45
CA LEU A 203 1.57 -36.59 -15.79
C LEU A 203 0.62 -35.80 -16.67
N LEU A 204 -0.59 -35.57 -16.20
CA LEU A 204 -1.58 -34.72 -16.86
C LEU A 204 -1.30 -33.25 -16.53
N VAL A 205 -0.86 -32.49 -17.53
CA VAL A 205 -0.55 -31.06 -17.41
C VAL A 205 -1.60 -30.27 -18.18
N ALA A 206 -2.42 -29.50 -17.46
CA ALA A 206 -3.37 -28.59 -18.09
C ALA A 206 -2.67 -27.29 -18.54
N ASP A 207 -3.19 -26.68 -19.61
CA ASP A 207 -2.71 -25.35 -20.06
C ASP A 207 -2.99 -24.29 -18.96
N PRO A 208 -2.17 -23.20 -18.88
CA PRO A 208 -2.33 -22.18 -17.87
C PRO A 208 -3.66 -21.41 -18.04
N VAL A 209 -4.33 -21.18 -16.92
CA VAL A 209 -5.46 -20.24 -16.86
C VAL A 209 -4.87 -18.83 -16.80
N VAL A 210 -5.22 -18.01 -17.79
CA VAL A 210 -4.75 -16.63 -17.91
C VAL A 210 -5.82 -15.67 -17.42
N PHE A 211 -5.44 -14.71 -16.58
CA PHE A 211 -6.31 -13.68 -16.04
C PHE A 211 -6.10 -12.35 -16.78
N PRO A 212 -7.10 -11.45 -16.79
CA PRO A 212 -6.97 -10.12 -17.39
C PRO A 212 -5.77 -9.35 -16.81
N ASP A 213 -5.10 -8.56 -17.66
CA ASP A 213 -4.00 -7.71 -17.20
C ASP A 213 -4.49 -6.48 -16.42
N LEU A 214 -5.69 -6.01 -16.72
CA LEU A 214 -6.38 -4.91 -16.05
C LEU A 214 -7.81 -5.33 -15.77
N GLY A 215 -8.36 -4.91 -14.65
CA GLY A 215 -9.76 -5.17 -14.34
C GLY A 215 -10.18 -4.60 -13.00
N ILE A 216 -11.42 -4.92 -12.65
CA ILE A 216 -12.05 -4.61 -11.37
C ILE A 216 -12.37 -5.93 -10.68
N TRP A 217 -12.00 -6.04 -9.42
CA TRP A 217 -12.27 -7.23 -8.63
C TRP A 217 -13.01 -6.88 -7.34
N HIS A 218 -14.01 -7.67 -6.99
CA HIS A 218 -14.72 -7.52 -5.73
C HIS A 218 -14.99 -8.92 -5.14
N PRO A 219 -14.84 -9.14 -3.81
CA PRO A 219 -14.96 -10.47 -3.22
C PRO A 219 -16.33 -11.11 -3.38
N LEU A 220 -17.39 -10.32 -3.54
CA LEU A 220 -18.77 -10.81 -3.75
C LEU A 220 -19.15 -10.91 -5.24
N ALA A 221 -18.27 -10.52 -6.14
CA ALA A 221 -18.55 -10.58 -7.58
C ALA A 221 -18.38 -12.01 -8.10
N PRO A 222 -19.18 -12.42 -9.11
CA PRO A 222 -19.08 -13.76 -9.69
C PRO A 222 -17.80 -13.97 -10.50
N ALA A 223 -17.18 -12.88 -10.98
CA ALA A 223 -15.95 -12.90 -11.77
C ALA A 223 -15.26 -11.52 -11.70
N MET A 224 -14.03 -11.43 -12.25
CA MET A 224 -13.36 -10.16 -12.52
C MET A 224 -14.06 -9.45 -13.68
N PHE A 225 -14.20 -8.14 -13.59
CA PHE A 225 -14.77 -7.31 -14.68
C PHE A 225 -13.65 -6.64 -15.48
N GLU A 226 -13.75 -6.68 -16.78
CA GLU A 226 -12.88 -5.94 -17.69
C GLU A 226 -13.55 -4.64 -18.18
N ASP A 227 -14.85 -4.47 -17.94
CA ASP A 227 -15.64 -3.28 -18.30
C ASP A 227 -16.23 -2.60 -17.06
N LEU A 228 -16.03 -1.27 -16.98
CA LEU A 228 -16.50 -0.47 -15.84
C LEU A 228 -18.03 -0.41 -15.77
N LYS A 229 -18.73 -0.39 -16.91
CA LYS A 229 -20.21 -0.31 -16.92
C LYS A 229 -20.82 -1.60 -16.41
N GLU A 230 -20.23 -2.75 -16.75
CA GLU A 230 -20.66 -4.04 -16.22
C GLU A 230 -20.48 -4.09 -14.70
N TYR A 231 -19.34 -3.64 -14.19
CA TYR A 231 -19.10 -3.53 -12.76
C TYR A 231 -20.10 -2.60 -12.06
N LEU A 232 -20.31 -1.39 -12.58
CA LEU A 232 -21.25 -0.42 -12.00
C LEU A 232 -22.69 -0.95 -12.00
N ASN A 233 -23.12 -1.64 -13.07
CA ASN A 233 -24.42 -2.29 -13.14
C ASN A 233 -24.56 -3.38 -12.09
N TRP A 234 -23.54 -4.23 -11.95
CA TRP A 234 -23.51 -5.25 -10.91
C TRP A 234 -23.53 -4.62 -9.51
N SER A 235 -22.67 -3.65 -9.23
CA SER A 235 -22.58 -2.98 -7.92
C SER A 235 -23.91 -2.33 -7.52
N THR A 236 -24.60 -1.66 -8.46
CA THR A 236 -25.90 -1.05 -8.19
C THR A 236 -27.03 -2.07 -7.99
N SER A 237 -26.90 -3.27 -8.53
CA SER A 237 -27.90 -4.35 -8.38
C SER A 237 -27.78 -5.10 -7.04
N ARG A 238 -26.68 -4.92 -6.30
CA ARG A 238 -26.44 -5.60 -5.02
C ARG A 238 -27.47 -5.19 -3.97
N SER A 239 -28.08 -6.17 -3.31
CA SER A 239 -29.06 -5.94 -2.23
C SER A 239 -28.41 -5.72 -0.87
N ASP A 240 -27.16 -6.15 -0.68
CA ASP A 240 -26.37 -6.04 0.54
C ASP A 240 -25.77 -4.64 0.76
N LEU A 241 -25.63 -3.86 -0.31
CA LEU A 241 -25.09 -2.49 -0.22
C LEU A 241 -26.14 -1.52 0.34
N SER A 242 -25.80 -0.85 1.44
CA SER A 242 -26.70 0.08 2.12
C SER A 242 -27.05 1.30 1.24
N GLU A 243 -28.21 1.93 1.50
CA GLU A 243 -28.59 3.17 0.84
C GLU A 243 -27.61 4.31 1.15
N GLN A 244 -27.04 4.30 2.34
CA GLN A 244 -25.99 5.26 2.74
C GLN A 244 -24.75 5.10 1.88
N ALA A 245 -24.29 3.88 1.62
CA ALA A 245 -23.13 3.62 0.76
C ALA A 245 -23.38 4.03 -0.69
N ARG A 246 -24.60 3.82 -1.20
CA ARG A 246 -24.99 4.25 -2.57
C ARG A 246 -24.97 5.78 -2.78
N LYS A 247 -25.14 6.54 -1.69
CA LYS A 247 -25.14 8.02 -1.69
C LYS A 247 -23.84 8.61 -1.13
N GLY A 248 -22.99 7.75 -0.59
CA GLY A 248 -21.72 8.13 0.04
C GLY A 248 -20.60 8.39 -0.95
N PRO A 249 -19.40 8.65 -0.46
CA PRO A 249 -18.24 8.84 -1.31
C PRO A 249 -17.87 7.58 -2.07
N VAL A 250 -17.29 7.76 -3.24
CA VAL A 250 -16.74 6.67 -4.05
C VAL A 250 -15.24 6.57 -3.82
N ILE A 251 -14.78 5.44 -3.31
CA ILE A 251 -13.36 5.17 -3.03
C ILE A 251 -12.78 4.24 -4.09
N GLY A 252 -11.79 4.72 -4.82
CA GLY A 252 -10.98 3.87 -5.69
C GLY A 252 -9.96 3.08 -4.87
N LEU A 253 -9.89 1.78 -5.08
CA LEU A 253 -8.85 0.94 -4.49
C LEU A 253 -7.91 0.44 -5.57
N VAL A 254 -6.61 0.50 -5.31
CA VAL A 254 -5.58 -0.01 -6.23
C VAL A 254 -4.96 -1.26 -5.64
N LEU A 255 -5.14 -2.38 -6.33
CA LEU A 255 -4.81 -3.72 -5.87
C LEU A 255 -3.74 -4.37 -6.76
N GLN A 256 -2.96 -5.30 -6.20
CA GLN A 256 -2.12 -6.20 -6.98
C GLN A 256 -2.89 -7.47 -7.36
N ARG A 257 -2.88 -7.84 -8.64
CA ARG A 257 -3.52 -9.08 -9.11
C ARG A 257 -2.94 -10.33 -8.45
N SER A 258 -1.64 -10.33 -8.14
CA SER A 258 -0.97 -11.48 -7.54
C SER A 258 -1.64 -11.94 -6.23
N HIS A 259 -2.01 -11.04 -5.33
CA HIS A 259 -2.72 -11.41 -4.10
C HIS A 259 -4.09 -12.05 -4.39
N ILE A 260 -4.81 -11.52 -5.38
CA ILE A 260 -6.15 -12.03 -5.75
C ILE A 260 -6.05 -13.46 -6.30
N VAL A 261 -5.14 -13.69 -7.23
CA VAL A 261 -5.04 -15.00 -7.90
C VAL A 261 -4.38 -16.08 -7.03
N THR A 262 -3.54 -15.71 -6.07
CA THR A 262 -2.92 -16.64 -5.12
C THR A 262 -3.80 -17.01 -3.93
N GLY A 263 -4.95 -16.32 -3.75
CA GLY A 263 -5.84 -16.53 -2.59
C GLY A 263 -5.33 -15.86 -1.30
N ASP A 264 -4.55 -14.78 -1.42
CA ASP A 264 -3.96 -14.00 -0.31
C ASP A 264 -4.62 -12.62 -0.17
N GLU A 265 -5.87 -12.50 -0.57
CA GLU A 265 -6.63 -11.25 -0.68
C GLU A 265 -7.35 -10.82 0.61
N ALA A 266 -7.18 -11.51 1.73
CA ALA A 266 -7.93 -11.27 2.97
C ALA A 266 -7.92 -9.79 3.42
N HIS A 267 -6.78 -9.10 3.30
CA HIS A 267 -6.67 -7.69 3.63
C HIS A 267 -7.42 -6.77 2.65
N TYR A 268 -7.54 -7.15 1.37
CA TYR A 268 -8.38 -6.43 0.40
C TYR A 268 -9.86 -6.58 0.73
N VAL A 269 -10.28 -7.81 1.06
CA VAL A 269 -11.66 -8.11 1.50
C VAL A 269 -12.03 -7.26 2.71
N ALA A 270 -11.17 -7.22 3.72
CA ALA A 270 -11.40 -6.46 4.95
C ALA A 270 -11.60 -4.96 4.67
N VAL A 271 -10.73 -4.36 3.84
CA VAL A 271 -10.83 -2.92 3.49
C VAL A 271 -12.10 -2.62 2.69
N ILE A 272 -12.44 -3.47 1.70
CA ILE A 272 -13.64 -3.30 0.89
C ILE A 272 -14.88 -3.35 1.78
N GLN A 273 -15.00 -4.39 2.63
CA GLN A 273 -16.15 -4.58 3.51
C GLN A 273 -16.28 -3.43 4.52
N GLU A 274 -15.19 -2.97 5.11
CA GLU A 274 -15.23 -1.89 6.09
C GLU A 274 -15.61 -0.54 5.46
N LEU A 275 -15.11 -0.23 4.27
CA LEU A 275 -15.51 0.97 3.52
C LEU A 275 -17.01 0.95 3.18
N GLU A 276 -17.53 -0.18 2.70
CA GLU A 276 -18.96 -0.34 2.37
C GLU A 276 -19.84 -0.30 3.64
N TYR A 277 -19.39 -0.93 4.72
CA TYR A 277 -20.07 -0.90 6.02
C TYR A 277 -20.19 0.53 6.55
N ARG A 278 -19.14 1.36 6.42
CA ARG A 278 -19.14 2.77 6.83
C ARG A 278 -19.85 3.72 5.85
N GLY A 279 -20.39 3.21 4.77
CA GLY A 279 -21.22 3.98 3.84
C GLY A 279 -20.46 4.60 2.67
N ALA A 280 -19.42 3.96 2.17
CA ALA A 280 -18.78 4.29 0.89
C ALA A 280 -19.14 3.27 -0.19
N THR A 281 -19.05 3.68 -1.46
CA THR A 281 -19.00 2.75 -2.60
C THR A 281 -17.54 2.58 -3.03
N VAL A 282 -17.16 1.37 -3.45
CA VAL A 282 -15.77 1.08 -3.85
C VAL A 282 -15.65 0.77 -5.34
N ILE A 283 -14.51 1.12 -5.94
CA ILE A 283 -14.10 0.66 -7.28
C ILE A 283 -12.70 0.03 -7.12
N PRO A 284 -12.61 -1.27 -6.85
CA PRO A 284 -11.35 -1.95 -6.58
C PRO A 284 -10.73 -2.45 -7.87
N VAL A 285 -9.75 -1.71 -8.39
CA VAL A 285 -9.06 -1.99 -9.64
C VAL A 285 -7.74 -2.71 -9.42
N PHE A 286 -7.36 -3.58 -10.35
CA PHE A 286 -6.09 -4.29 -10.29
C PHE A 286 -5.29 -4.19 -11.58
N CYS A 287 -3.98 -4.46 -11.46
CA CYS A 287 -3.06 -4.59 -12.58
C CYS A 287 -2.23 -5.87 -12.42
N GLY A 288 -1.98 -6.55 -13.54
CA GLY A 288 -1.07 -7.70 -13.59
C GLY A 288 0.41 -7.34 -13.63
N GLY A 289 0.73 -6.08 -13.95
CA GLY A 289 2.08 -5.51 -13.93
C GLY A 289 2.25 -4.48 -12.80
N LEU A 290 3.28 -3.65 -12.90
CA LEU A 290 3.63 -2.63 -11.90
C LEU A 290 3.31 -1.20 -12.38
N ASP A 291 2.40 -1.05 -13.33
CA ASP A 291 1.92 0.25 -13.82
C ASP A 291 0.44 0.43 -13.50
N PHE A 292 0.19 0.85 -12.27
CA PHE A 292 -1.16 1.05 -11.75
C PHE A 292 -1.84 2.32 -12.29
N SER A 293 -1.13 3.20 -12.99
CA SER A 293 -1.76 4.31 -13.71
C SER A 293 -2.74 3.82 -14.78
N LYS A 294 -2.53 2.62 -15.33
CA LYS A 294 -3.39 2.04 -16.35
C LYS A 294 -4.80 1.75 -15.85
N PRO A 295 -5.01 0.93 -14.79
CA PRO A 295 -6.34 0.69 -14.26
C PRO A 295 -6.96 1.97 -13.68
N VAL A 296 -6.18 2.86 -13.07
CA VAL A 296 -6.64 4.18 -12.62
C VAL A 296 -7.24 4.97 -13.78
N ASN A 297 -6.50 5.10 -14.89
CA ASN A 297 -6.98 5.84 -16.06
C ASN A 297 -8.13 5.15 -16.80
N ALA A 298 -8.24 3.81 -16.71
CA ALA A 298 -9.29 3.04 -17.37
C ALA A 298 -10.62 3.06 -16.60
N PHE A 299 -10.56 3.04 -15.24
CA PHE A 299 -11.75 2.71 -14.44
C PHE A 299 -12.15 3.79 -13.42
N PHE A 300 -11.37 4.85 -13.21
CA PHE A 300 -11.71 5.89 -12.24
C PHE A 300 -12.34 7.14 -12.86
N TYR A 301 -12.74 7.06 -14.13
CA TYR A 301 -13.38 8.17 -14.85
C TYR A 301 -14.73 7.75 -15.41
N ASP A 302 -15.63 8.73 -15.55
CA ASP A 302 -16.94 8.52 -16.15
C ASP A 302 -16.77 8.03 -17.60
N PRO A 303 -17.33 6.86 -17.97
CA PRO A 303 -17.24 6.33 -19.33
C PRO A 303 -17.87 7.25 -20.39
N LEU A 304 -18.80 8.12 -19.99
CA LEU A 304 -19.48 9.08 -20.87
C LEU A 304 -18.75 10.42 -20.91
N ASN A 305 -17.97 10.74 -19.88
CA ASN A 305 -17.18 11.96 -19.80
C ASN A 305 -15.82 11.67 -19.17
N PRO A 306 -14.81 11.24 -19.95
CA PRO A 306 -13.49 10.81 -19.45
C PRO A 306 -12.67 11.88 -18.72
N GLU A 307 -13.13 13.13 -18.68
CA GLU A 307 -12.50 14.21 -17.90
C GLU A 307 -13.09 14.31 -16.48
N VAL A 308 -14.16 13.58 -16.16
CA VAL A 308 -14.82 13.62 -14.86
C VAL A 308 -14.42 12.39 -14.05
N PRO A 309 -13.65 12.56 -12.95
CA PRO A 309 -13.37 11.46 -12.03
C PRO A 309 -14.64 10.96 -11.34
N LEU A 310 -14.79 9.64 -11.25
CA LEU A 310 -15.85 8.98 -10.48
C LEU A 310 -15.50 8.82 -9.02
N VAL A 311 -14.20 8.82 -8.68
CA VAL A 311 -13.73 8.58 -7.32
C VAL A 311 -13.49 9.89 -6.58
N ASP A 312 -13.83 9.91 -5.29
CA ASP A 312 -13.63 11.04 -4.37
C ASP A 312 -12.32 10.91 -3.56
N GLY A 313 -11.75 9.72 -3.54
CA GLY A 313 -10.46 9.41 -2.93
C GLY A 313 -9.93 8.08 -3.44
N VAL A 314 -8.63 7.87 -3.33
CA VAL A 314 -7.95 6.63 -3.73
C VAL A 314 -7.13 6.08 -2.59
N VAL A 315 -7.21 4.77 -2.35
CA VAL A 315 -6.34 4.03 -1.43
C VAL A 315 -5.57 2.98 -2.21
N SER A 316 -4.25 3.09 -2.22
CA SER A 316 -3.37 2.05 -2.77
C SER A 316 -3.05 1.01 -1.71
N LEU A 317 -3.29 -0.26 -2.03
CA LEU A 317 -2.99 -1.42 -1.20
C LEU A 317 -1.82 -2.24 -1.77
N THR A 318 -1.05 -1.64 -2.69
CA THR A 318 -0.02 -2.36 -3.45
C THR A 318 1.32 -2.43 -2.73
N GLY A 319 1.58 -1.50 -1.81
CA GLY A 319 2.89 -1.37 -1.15
C GLY A 319 4.03 -0.89 -2.08
N PHE A 320 3.70 -0.25 -3.21
CA PHE A 320 4.66 0.28 -4.17
C PHE A 320 4.24 1.66 -4.68
N ALA A 321 5.14 2.33 -5.44
CA ALA A 321 4.79 3.50 -6.21
C ALA A 321 3.63 3.22 -7.18
N LEU A 322 2.87 4.24 -7.55
CA LEU A 322 1.77 4.07 -8.51
C LEU A 322 2.26 3.55 -9.87
N VAL A 323 3.44 3.95 -10.31
CA VAL A 323 4.06 3.49 -11.56
C VAL A 323 5.47 2.99 -11.31
N GLY A 324 5.65 1.68 -11.48
CA GLY A 324 6.92 0.99 -11.32
C GLY A 324 7.03 0.24 -10.00
N GLY A 325 7.98 -0.70 -9.96
CA GLY A 325 8.28 -1.52 -8.79
C GLY A 325 9.56 -1.06 -8.09
N PRO A 326 10.09 -1.89 -7.18
CA PRO A 326 11.29 -1.55 -6.40
C PRO A 326 12.51 -1.16 -7.23
N ALA A 327 12.66 -1.73 -8.42
CA ALA A 327 13.82 -1.52 -9.27
C ALA A 327 13.80 -0.22 -10.11
N ARG A 328 12.62 0.28 -10.44
CA ARG A 328 12.46 1.48 -11.29
C ARG A 328 11.08 2.08 -11.16
N GLN A 329 11.00 3.36 -10.89
CA GLN A 329 9.79 4.16 -10.79
C GLN A 329 9.67 5.15 -11.95
N ASP A 330 8.43 5.56 -12.28
CA ASP A 330 8.12 6.63 -13.24
C ASP A 330 7.22 7.67 -12.54
N HIS A 331 7.84 8.46 -11.66
CA HIS A 331 7.15 9.50 -10.88
C HIS A 331 6.42 10.54 -11.76
N PRO A 332 7.01 11.04 -12.88
CA PRO A 332 6.30 11.97 -13.76
C PRO A 332 4.94 11.42 -14.22
N LYS A 333 4.89 10.15 -14.63
CA LYS A 333 3.66 9.50 -15.08
C LYS A 333 2.66 9.29 -13.95
N ALA A 334 3.14 8.89 -12.76
CA ALA A 334 2.32 8.75 -11.57
C ALA A 334 1.67 10.08 -11.18
N ILE A 335 2.48 11.14 -11.09
CA ILE A 335 2.04 12.50 -10.76
C ILE A 335 1.02 13.02 -11.79
N GLU A 336 1.22 12.78 -13.08
CA GLU A 336 0.28 13.18 -14.13
C GLU A 336 -1.09 12.53 -13.91
N SER A 337 -1.13 11.20 -13.68
CA SER A 337 -2.37 10.47 -13.40
C SER A 337 -3.08 10.97 -12.14
N LEU A 338 -2.33 11.21 -11.05
CA LEU A 338 -2.89 11.66 -9.77
C LEU A 338 -3.36 13.13 -9.84
N LYS A 339 -2.65 14.00 -10.55
CA LYS A 339 -3.08 15.39 -10.79
C LYS A 339 -4.39 15.44 -11.57
N ARG A 340 -4.55 14.56 -12.56
CA ARG A 340 -5.78 14.46 -13.34
C ARG A 340 -6.97 14.02 -12.49
N LEU A 341 -6.78 13.06 -11.56
CA LEU A 341 -7.79 12.65 -10.60
C LEU A 341 -8.15 13.77 -9.61
N ASN A 342 -7.16 14.54 -9.18
CA ASN A 342 -7.31 15.64 -8.23
C ASN A 342 -8.13 15.27 -6.98
N CYS A 343 -7.82 14.13 -6.37
CA CYS A 343 -8.42 13.65 -5.14
C CYS A 343 -7.33 13.11 -4.19
N PRO A 344 -7.61 12.92 -2.90
CA PRO A 344 -6.66 12.34 -1.95
C PRO A 344 -6.18 10.96 -2.41
N TYR A 345 -4.88 10.73 -2.34
CA TYR A 345 -4.23 9.46 -2.63
C TYR A 345 -3.53 8.94 -1.38
N MET A 346 -4.04 7.88 -0.79
CA MET A 346 -3.56 7.28 0.46
C MET A 346 -2.90 5.94 0.20
N VAL A 347 -2.02 5.52 1.11
CA VAL A 347 -1.32 4.23 1.02
C VAL A 347 -1.56 3.43 2.30
N ALA A 348 -2.08 2.21 2.13
CA ALA A 348 -2.13 1.20 3.17
C ALA A 348 -1.24 0.02 2.75
N LEU A 349 -0.31 -0.35 3.60
CA LEU A 349 0.81 -1.22 3.23
C LEU A 349 0.79 -2.55 3.98
N PRO A 350 1.03 -3.67 3.28
CA PRO A 350 1.33 -4.94 3.94
C PRO A 350 2.77 -4.97 4.43
N LEU A 351 3.03 -5.61 5.57
CA LEU A 351 4.38 -5.92 6.02
C LEU A 351 4.98 -7.02 5.12
N VAL A 352 6.17 -6.75 4.58
CA VAL A 352 6.89 -7.65 3.67
C VAL A 352 8.24 -8.10 4.25
N PHE A 353 8.90 -7.20 4.98
CA PHE A 353 10.27 -7.40 5.49
C PHE A 353 10.32 -7.76 6.98
N GLN A 354 9.19 -7.85 7.63
CA GLN A 354 9.04 -8.23 9.03
C GLN A 354 7.64 -8.80 9.26
N THR A 355 7.50 -9.65 10.27
CA THR A 355 6.21 -10.18 10.68
C THR A 355 5.41 -9.14 11.47
N THR A 356 4.15 -9.44 11.76
CA THR A 356 3.31 -8.56 12.59
C THR A 356 3.90 -8.42 13.99
N GLN A 357 4.36 -9.52 14.59
CA GLN A 357 4.93 -9.56 15.93
C GLN A 357 6.26 -8.82 16.00
N GLU A 358 7.14 -9.01 15.02
CA GLU A 358 8.41 -8.27 14.94
C GLU A 358 8.18 -6.76 14.83
N TRP A 359 7.17 -6.35 14.03
CA TRP A 359 6.82 -4.95 13.90
C TRP A 359 6.24 -4.35 15.20
N GLU A 360 5.33 -5.05 15.88
CA GLU A 360 4.74 -4.60 17.14
C GLU A 360 5.76 -4.48 18.27
N GLN A 361 6.79 -5.33 18.26
CA GLN A 361 7.85 -5.34 19.28
C GLN A 361 9.03 -4.44 18.92
N SER A 362 9.07 -3.88 17.72
CA SER A 362 10.18 -3.08 17.23
C SER A 362 10.18 -1.67 17.81
N ASP A 363 11.21 -1.28 18.53
CA ASP A 363 11.44 0.10 18.96
C ASP A 363 11.66 1.09 17.78
N LEU A 364 12.05 0.57 16.62
CA LEU A 364 12.27 1.34 15.40
C LEU A 364 11.00 1.44 14.52
N GLY A 365 9.98 0.61 14.79
CA GLY A 365 8.79 0.48 13.97
C GLY A 365 9.05 -0.29 12.68
N LEU A 366 8.75 0.30 11.52
CA LEU A 366 8.93 -0.35 10.23
C LEU A 366 10.41 -0.54 9.86
N HIS A 367 10.68 -1.67 9.19
CA HIS A 367 12.00 -1.94 8.61
C HIS A 367 12.41 -0.82 7.63
N PRO A 368 13.66 -0.30 7.68
CA PRO A 368 14.08 0.85 6.87
C PRO A 368 13.87 0.69 5.35
N VAL A 369 14.07 -0.52 4.81
CA VAL A 369 13.80 -0.81 3.39
C VAL A 369 12.31 -0.67 3.08
N GLN A 370 11.44 -1.09 4.00
CA GLN A 370 10.00 -0.96 3.83
C GLN A 370 9.55 0.51 3.89
N VAL A 371 10.13 1.31 4.79
CA VAL A 371 9.89 2.76 4.82
C VAL A 371 10.27 3.39 3.48
N ALA A 372 11.44 3.05 2.93
CA ALA A 372 11.86 3.58 1.64
C ALA A 372 10.91 3.20 0.50
N LEU A 373 10.57 1.91 0.37
CA LEU A 373 9.80 1.39 -0.77
C LEU A 373 8.31 1.70 -0.69
N GLN A 374 7.72 1.62 0.51
CA GLN A 374 6.27 1.65 0.69
C GLN A 374 5.73 2.99 1.21
N ILE A 375 6.60 3.86 1.72
CA ILE A 375 6.23 5.19 2.23
C ILE A 375 6.92 6.28 1.44
N ALA A 376 8.26 6.38 1.48
CA ALA A 376 8.98 7.50 0.91
C ALA A 376 8.82 7.60 -0.62
N ILE A 377 8.91 6.47 -1.33
CA ILE A 377 8.73 6.44 -2.79
C ILE A 377 7.29 6.80 -3.20
N PRO A 378 6.21 6.22 -2.63
CA PRO A 378 4.84 6.67 -2.89
C PRO A 378 4.58 8.14 -2.51
N GLU A 379 5.22 8.66 -1.47
CA GLU A 379 5.12 10.08 -1.07
C GLU A 379 5.65 11.01 -2.16
N LEU A 380 6.69 10.61 -2.91
CA LEU A 380 7.17 11.36 -4.08
C LEU A 380 6.11 11.45 -5.20
N ASP A 381 5.20 10.49 -5.29
CA ASP A 381 4.05 10.53 -6.20
C ASP A 381 2.90 11.42 -5.67
N GLY A 382 2.90 11.75 -4.39
CA GLY A 382 1.86 12.52 -3.69
C GLY A 382 0.99 11.70 -2.74
N ALA A 383 1.45 10.52 -2.31
CA ALA A 383 0.75 9.71 -1.32
C ALA A 383 0.75 10.37 0.06
N ILE A 384 -0.35 10.21 0.78
CA ILE A 384 -0.54 10.70 2.14
C ILE A 384 -1.06 9.57 3.05
N GLU A 385 -1.07 9.80 4.35
CA GLU A 385 -1.68 8.92 5.36
C GLU A 385 -1.18 7.46 5.31
N PRO A 386 0.15 7.20 5.28
CA PRO A 386 0.64 5.83 5.26
C PRO A 386 0.22 5.08 6.52
N ILE A 387 -0.31 3.86 6.36
CA ILE A 387 -0.74 3.02 7.48
C ILE A 387 -0.38 1.55 7.21
N VAL A 388 0.14 0.87 8.23
CA VAL A 388 0.32 -0.59 8.18
C VAL A 388 -1.05 -1.24 8.22
N LEU A 389 -1.35 -2.13 7.29
CA LEU A 389 -2.66 -2.75 7.13
C LEU A 389 -2.69 -4.22 7.53
N SER A 390 -1.65 -4.93 7.18
CA SER A 390 -1.55 -6.38 7.35
C SER A 390 -0.11 -6.83 7.44
N GLY A 391 0.10 -8.04 7.88
CA GLY A 391 1.40 -8.69 7.91
C GLY A 391 1.24 -10.19 7.83
N ARG A 392 2.24 -10.93 8.31
CA ARG A 392 2.19 -12.37 8.44
C ARG A 392 2.34 -12.75 9.90
N ASP A 393 1.63 -13.80 10.27
CA ASP A 393 1.72 -14.42 11.57
C ASP A 393 2.98 -15.29 11.65
N ASP A 394 3.78 -15.15 12.71
CA ASP A 394 5.05 -15.86 12.89
C ASP A 394 4.89 -17.38 12.93
N ALA A 395 3.80 -17.86 13.54
CA ALA A 395 3.61 -19.28 13.76
C ALA A 395 3.07 -20.02 12.52
N THR A 396 2.26 -19.32 11.72
CA THR A 396 1.53 -19.93 10.60
C THR A 396 2.01 -19.48 9.22
N GLY A 397 2.75 -18.39 9.12
CA GLY A 397 3.15 -17.74 7.87
C GLY A 397 1.97 -17.22 7.02
N LYS A 398 0.73 -17.26 7.55
CA LYS A 398 -0.46 -16.81 6.84
C LYS A 398 -0.61 -15.30 6.92
N ALA A 399 -1.25 -14.72 5.91
CA ALA A 399 -1.61 -13.32 5.93
C ALA A 399 -2.51 -13.01 7.14
N HIS A 400 -2.15 -11.99 7.90
CA HIS A 400 -2.86 -11.51 9.07
C HIS A 400 -3.26 -10.05 8.86
N THR A 401 -4.55 -9.77 8.96
CA THR A 401 -5.10 -8.42 8.78
C THR A 401 -5.24 -7.74 10.14
N LEU A 402 -4.76 -6.52 10.27
CA LEU A 402 -4.86 -5.71 11.48
C LEU A 402 -6.17 -4.92 11.46
N GLN A 403 -7.19 -5.40 12.18
CA GLN A 403 -8.54 -4.83 12.11
C GLN A 403 -8.61 -3.36 12.51
N ASP A 404 -7.91 -2.97 13.58
CA ASP A 404 -7.84 -1.57 14.04
C ASP A 404 -7.24 -0.63 12.98
N ARG A 405 -6.38 -1.14 12.12
CA ARG A 405 -5.76 -0.41 11.00
C ARG A 405 -6.69 -0.35 9.80
N VAL A 406 -7.46 -1.41 9.55
CA VAL A 406 -8.53 -1.41 8.55
C VAL A 406 -9.57 -0.35 8.90
N ASP A 407 -10.01 -0.31 10.17
CA ASP A 407 -10.95 0.69 10.68
C ASP A 407 -10.41 2.11 10.49
N ALA A 408 -9.13 2.32 10.83
CA ALA A 408 -8.49 3.63 10.72
C ALA A 408 -8.35 4.10 9.26
N ILE A 409 -7.92 3.24 8.32
CA ILE A 409 -7.78 3.65 6.91
C ILE A 409 -9.15 3.90 6.26
N ALA A 410 -10.15 3.08 6.57
CA ALA A 410 -11.51 3.27 6.06
C ALA A 410 -12.11 4.60 6.55
N GLU A 411 -11.98 4.89 7.85
CA GLU A 411 -12.45 6.16 8.42
C GLU A 411 -11.73 7.36 7.78
N ARG A 412 -10.41 7.33 7.66
CA ARG A 412 -9.62 8.38 7.03
C ARG A 412 -10.01 8.59 5.56
N ALA A 413 -10.12 7.50 4.80
CA ALA A 413 -10.50 7.56 3.39
C ALA A 413 -11.87 8.22 3.19
N ILE A 414 -12.86 7.84 4.00
CA ILE A 414 -14.20 8.44 3.94
C ILE A 414 -14.18 9.90 4.36
N ARG A 415 -13.46 10.26 5.42
CA ARG A 415 -13.35 11.66 5.87
C ARG A 415 -12.72 12.55 4.79
N TRP A 416 -11.60 12.12 4.19
CA TRP A 416 -10.95 12.83 3.09
C TRP A 416 -11.84 12.97 1.86
N ALA A 417 -12.48 11.89 1.43
CA ALA A 417 -13.39 11.89 0.29
C ALA A 417 -14.63 12.77 0.54
N SER A 418 -15.17 12.73 1.75
CA SER A 418 -16.31 13.56 2.15
C SER A 418 -16.04 15.06 2.05
N LEU A 419 -14.77 15.49 2.20
CA LEU A 419 -14.40 16.89 1.99
C LEU A 419 -14.65 17.37 0.55
N ARG A 420 -14.60 16.47 -0.43
CA ARG A 420 -14.87 16.80 -1.84
C ARG A 420 -16.36 17.04 -2.11
N ILE A 421 -17.22 16.18 -1.58
CA ILE A 421 -18.66 16.22 -1.82
C ILE A 421 -19.40 17.20 -0.90
N LYS A 422 -18.86 17.46 0.31
CA LYS A 422 -19.51 18.33 1.30
C LYS A 422 -19.56 19.78 0.81
N PRO A 423 -20.73 20.45 0.86
CA PRO A 423 -20.85 21.86 0.51
C PRO A 423 -19.91 22.74 1.37
N ARG A 424 -19.33 23.78 0.78
CA ARG A 424 -18.37 24.66 1.48
C ARG A 424 -18.96 25.28 2.75
N ALA A 425 -20.22 25.66 2.71
CA ALA A 425 -20.91 26.25 3.87
C ALA A 425 -21.03 25.30 5.08
N GLU A 426 -20.97 23.98 4.84
CA GLU A 426 -21.09 22.95 5.88
C GLU A 426 -19.73 22.47 6.39
N LYS A 427 -18.63 22.85 5.72
CA LYS A 427 -17.28 22.46 6.16
C LYS A 427 -16.91 23.20 7.44
N LYS A 428 -16.42 22.46 8.42
CA LYS A 428 -15.84 22.99 9.65
C LYS A 428 -14.33 23.04 9.48
N LEU A 429 -13.71 24.14 9.90
CA LEU A 429 -12.27 24.34 9.80
C LEU A 429 -11.72 24.84 11.13
N ALA A 430 -10.50 24.40 11.45
CA ALA A 430 -9.73 24.93 12.55
C ALA A 430 -8.43 25.56 12.03
N ILE A 431 -8.15 26.77 12.45
CA ILE A 431 -6.88 27.47 12.24
C ILE A 431 -6.22 27.56 13.60
N THR A 432 -5.13 26.81 13.81
CA THR A 432 -4.38 26.81 15.06
C THR A 432 -3.26 27.83 14.99
N VAL A 433 -3.30 28.79 15.87
CA VAL A 433 -2.24 29.80 16.06
C VAL A 433 -1.20 29.24 17.01
N PHE A 434 0.02 29.16 16.56
CA PHE A 434 1.14 28.64 17.34
C PHE A 434 1.65 29.67 18.34
N SER A 435 1.99 29.22 19.54
CA SER A 435 2.58 30.06 20.60
C SER A 435 3.93 29.46 21.00
N PHE A 436 5.01 30.06 20.50
CA PHE A 436 6.37 29.63 20.85
C PHE A 436 7.35 30.83 20.86
N PRO A 437 8.22 30.98 21.85
CA PRO A 437 8.20 30.29 23.15
C PRO A 437 6.85 30.45 23.87
N PRO A 438 6.46 29.51 24.76
CA PRO A 438 5.11 29.47 25.35
C PRO A 438 4.90 30.56 26.36
N ASP A 439 4.54 31.74 25.87
CA ASP A 439 4.14 32.89 26.66
C ASP A 439 3.02 33.66 25.91
N LYS A 440 2.14 34.34 26.65
CA LYS A 440 1.02 35.05 26.05
C LYS A 440 1.42 36.16 25.07
N GLY A 441 2.59 36.74 25.23
CA GLY A 441 3.14 37.75 24.34
C GLY A 441 3.63 37.20 22.98
N ASN A 442 3.84 35.88 22.89
CA ASN A 442 4.38 35.22 21.69
C ASN A 442 3.31 34.53 20.83
N VAL A 443 2.02 34.62 21.24
CA VAL A 443 0.93 34.01 20.44
C VAL A 443 0.87 34.63 19.05
N GLY A 444 1.00 33.79 18.02
CA GLY A 444 0.98 34.23 16.64
C GLY A 444 2.23 34.99 16.20
N THR A 445 3.36 34.87 16.91
CA THR A 445 4.63 35.39 16.43
C THR A 445 5.26 34.38 15.47
N ALA A 446 5.64 34.85 14.29
CA ALA A 446 6.41 34.08 13.33
C ALA A 446 7.37 35.02 12.59
N ALA A 447 8.59 34.58 12.33
CA ALA A 447 9.58 35.40 11.63
C ALA A 447 9.04 35.85 10.25
N TYR A 448 9.00 37.15 10.04
CA TYR A 448 8.60 37.78 8.77
C TYR A 448 7.15 37.53 8.30
N LEU A 449 6.27 37.01 9.16
CA LEU A 449 4.86 36.78 8.84
C LEU A 449 3.94 37.62 9.74
N ASP A 450 3.08 38.44 9.12
CA ASP A 450 1.93 39.03 9.80
C ASP A 450 0.83 37.97 9.94
N VAL A 451 0.85 37.24 11.06
CA VAL A 451 -0.03 36.09 11.32
C VAL A 451 -1.50 36.50 11.33
N PHE A 452 -1.87 37.52 12.12
CA PHE A 452 -3.28 37.94 12.24
C PHE A 452 -3.79 38.65 10.99
N GLY A 453 -2.93 39.40 10.27
CA GLY A 453 -3.27 39.92 8.96
C GLY A 453 -3.48 38.83 7.91
N SER A 454 -2.68 37.77 7.96
CA SER A 454 -2.83 36.61 7.09
C SER A 454 -4.11 35.84 7.37
N ILE A 455 -4.41 35.55 8.65
CA ILE A 455 -5.65 34.87 9.05
C ILE A 455 -6.87 35.70 8.64
N PHE A 456 -6.82 37.00 8.86
CA PHE A 456 -7.91 37.91 8.48
C PHE A 456 -8.22 37.82 6.98
N ARG A 457 -7.21 37.85 6.12
CA ARG A 457 -7.38 37.70 4.66
C ARG A 457 -7.89 36.30 4.27
N VAL A 458 -7.40 35.25 4.95
CA VAL A 458 -7.91 33.89 4.73
C VAL A 458 -9.41 33.81 5.06
N LEU A 459 -9.86 34.38 6.18
CA LEU A 459 -11.27 34.42 6.56
C LEU A 459 -12.11 35.21 5.54
N GLU A 460 -11.60 36.36 5.02
CA GLU A 460 -12.26 37.12 3.96
C GLU A 460 -12.45 36.29 2.70
N GLU A 461 -11.38 35.64 2.23
CA GLU A 461 -11.42 34.79 1.04
C GLU A 461 -12.35 33.58 1.24
N MET A 462 -12.30 32.94 2.40
CA MET A 462 -13.21 31.84 2.72
C MET A 462 -14.67 32.27 2.64
N LYS A 463 -15.02 33.44 3.19
CA LYS A 463 -16.36 34.01 3.10
C LYS A 463 -16.77 34.26 1.67
N LEU A 464 -15.90 34.85 0.85
CA LEU A 464 -16.13 35.07 -0.60
C LEU A 464 -16.31 33.76 -1.38
N LYS A 465 -15.62 32.69 -0.98
CA LYS A 465 -15.70 31.35 -1.58
C LYS A 465 -16.90 30.53 -1.08
N GLY A 466 -17.76 31.08 -0.21
CA GLY A 466 -18.99 30.43 0.24
C GLY A 466 -18.83 29.52 1.47
N TYR A 467 -17.76 29.67 2.24
CA TYR A 467 -17.65 29.04 3.56
C TYR A 467 -18.48 29.83 4.59
N SER A 468 -18.98 29.16 5.62
CA SER A 468 -19.73 29.79 6.70
C SER A 468 -18.76 30.53 7.63
N VAL A 469 -18.52 31.80 7.34
CA VAL A 469 -17.73 32.74 8.20
C VAL A 469 -18.66 33.80 8.73
N ALA A 470 -18.92 33.79 10.05
CA ALA A 470 -19.81 34.73 10.72
C ALA A 470 -19.07 35.55 11.81
N ASN A 471 -19.61 36.71 12.16
CA ASN A 471 -19.09 37.55 13.22
C ASN A 471 -17.60 37.93 13.07
N MET A 472 -17.13 38.00 11.82
CA MET A 472 -15.75 38.36 11.53
C MET A 472 -15.51 39.84 11.89
N PRO A 473 -14.46 40.16 12.67
CA PRO A 473 -14.06 41.53 12.95
C PRO A 473 -13.72 42.32 11.66
N SER A 474 -13.77 43.62 11.72
CA SER A 474 -13.57 44.49 10.55
C SER A 474 -12.11 44.78 10.23
N THR A 475 -11.19 44.46 11.14
CA THR A 475 -9.74 44.69 10.94
C THR A 475 -8.90 43.56 11.52
N PRO A 476 -7.66 43.34 11.01
CA PRO A 476 -6.72 42.37 11.59
C PRO A 476 -6.45 42.58 13.09
N LYS A 477 -6.36 43.84 13.52
CA LYS A 477 -6.15 44.17 14.92
C LYS A 477 -7.35 43.74 15.79
N ALA A 478 -8.56 44.00 15.33
CA ALA A 478 -9.78 43.57 16.05
C ALA A 478 -9.91 42.02 16.05
N LEU A 479 -9.43 41.32 15.02
CA LEU A 479 -9.35 39.88 15.02
C LEU A 479 -8.34 39.37 16.07
N MET A 480 -7.18 39.98 16.15
CA MET A 480 -6.17 39.66 17.16
C MET A 480 -6.75 39.86 18.59
N GLU A 481 -7.37 41.00 18.83
CA GLU A 481 -8.01 41.31 20.12
C GLU A 481 -9.12 40.29 20.45
N ALA A 482 -9.95 39.91 19.48
CA ALA A 482 -11.01 38.92 19.68
C ALA A 482 -10.51 37.51 20.06
N VAL A 483 -9.33 37.11 19.58
CA VAL A 483 -8.72 35.81 19.89
C VAL A 483 -7.88 35.83 21.17
N LEU A 484 -7.19 36.94 21.42
CA LEU A 484 -6.23 37.06 22.52
C LEU A 484 -6.80 37.66 23.81
N THR A 485 -8.07 38.09 23.82
CA THR A 485 -8.69 38.73 24.99
C THR A 485 -10.04 38.11 25.28
N ASP A 486 -10.27 37.67 26.49
CA ASP A 486 -11.60 37.29 26.96
C ASP A 486 -12.36 38.53 27.42
N PRO A 487 -13.49 38.91 26.77
CA PRO A 487 -14.31 40.04 27.20
C PRO A 487 -15.01 39.80 28.54
N GLU A 488 -15.09 38.53 28.98
CA GLU A 488 -15.69 38.16 30.29
C GLU A 488 -14.64 38.03 31.39
N ALA A 489 -13.33 38.20 31.07
CA ALA A 489 -12.28 38.14 32.06
C ALA A 489 -12.45 39.28 33.09
N LEU A 490 -12.88 38.93 34.29
CA LEU A 490 -13.03 39.85 35.43
C LEU A 490 -11.67 40.37 35.87
N GLN A 491 -11.50 41.66 35.79
CA GLN A 491 -10.49 42.53 36.39
C GLN A 491 -9.12 41.87 36.67
N GLY A 492 -8.17 42.02 35.76
CA GLY A 492 -6.74 41.99 36.09
C GLY A 492 -5.90 40.88 35.56
N ALA A 493 -6.43 39.85 34.90
CA ALA A 493 -5.63 38.88 34.16
C ALA A 493 -6.00 38.91 32.68
N PRO A 494 -5.05 39.13 31.76
CA PRO A 494 -5.29 38.99 30.35
C PRO A 494 -5.41 37.49 30.03
N GLU A 495 -6.62 36.95 30.15
CA GLU A 495 -6.89 35.59 29.70
C GLU A 495 -7.21 35.59 28.19
N LEU A 496 -6.68 34.57 27.51
CA LEU A 496 -7.04 34.33 26.12
C LEU A 496 -8.53 34.04 25.99
N ALA A 497 -9.15 34.39 24.87
CA ALA A 497 -10.55 34.11 24.65
C ALA A 497 -10.82 32.59 24.78
N ILE A 498 -11.83 32.25 25.60
CA ILE A 498 -12.21 30.86 25.85
C ILE A 498 -13.35 30.50 24.89
N ALA A 499 -13.09 29.59 23.96
CA ALA A 499 -14.10 29.08 23.03
C ALA A 499 -14.98 28.01 23.67
N HIS A 500 -14.41 27.17 24.55
CA HIS A 500 -15.12 26.09 25.21
C HIS A 500 -14.51 25.77 26.59
N ARG A 501 -15.37 25.51 27.57
CA ARG A 501 -14.99 24.94 28.88
C ARG A 501 -15.37 23.47 28.88
N MET A 502 -14.39 22.58 28.61
CA MET A 502 -14.60 21.14 28.55
C MET A 502 -14.59 20.56 29.97
N SER A 503 -15.70 20.02 30.43
CA SER A 503 -15.75 19.34 31.72
C SER A 503 -14.87 18.08 31.72
N VAL A 504 -14.38 17.67 32.91
CA VAL A 504 -13.58 16.43 33.04
C VAL A 504 -14.36 15.22 32.49
N ALA A 505 -15.64 15.10 32.78
CA ALA A 505 -16.47 14.00 32.28
C ALA A 505 -16.62 14.01 30.74
N GLU A 506 -16.72 15.19 30.12
CA GLU A 506 -16.71 15.33 28.66
C GLU A 506 -15.37 14.94 28.08
N TYR A 507 -14.28 15.41 28.68
CA TYR A 507 -12.92 15.12 28.28
C TYR A 507 -12.62 13.62 28.33
N GLU A 508 -12.87 12.94 29.44
CA GLU A 508 -12.64 11.51 29.61
C GLU A 508 -13.45 10.67 28.60
N ARG A 509 -14.70 11.05 28.36
CA ARG A 509 -15.57 10.40 27.38
C ARG A 509 -15.04 10.53 25.94
N LEU A 510 -14.48 11.68 25.57
CA LEU A 510 -14.03 11.99 24.21
C LEU A 510 -12.57 11.63 23.97
N THR A 511 -11.76 11.43 25.02
CA THR A 511 -10.31 11.16 24.96
C THR A 511 -10.01 9.79 25.58
N PRO A 512 -10.14 8.69 24.83
CA PRO A 512 -10.05 7.34 25.39
C PRO A 512 -8.67 6.97 25.95
N TYR A 513 -7.66 7.78 25.67
CA TYR A 513 -6.29 7.62 26.20
C TYR A 513 -5.97 8.55 27.38
N SER A 514 -6.96 9.26 27.93
CA SER A 514 -6.75 10.23 29.02
C SER A 514 -6.09 9.62 30.27
N GLU A 515 -6.40 8.36 30.61
CA GLU A 515 -5.79 7.64 31.73
C GLU A 515 -4.26 7.50 31.58
N ARG A 516 -3.74 7.33 30.35
CA ARG A 516 -2.30 7.23 30.10
C ARG A 516 -1.54 8.53 30.40
N LEU A 517 -2.23 9.66 30.40
CA LEU A 517 -1.64 10.97 30.71
C LEU A 517 -1.50 11.19 32.21
N GLU A 518 -2.30 10.48 33.03
CA GLU A 518 -2.29 10.62 34.48
C GLU A 518 -0.93 10.25 35.12
N GLU A 519 -0.20 9.33 34.53
CA GLU A 519 1.14 8.94 35.01
C GLU A 519 2.11 10.12 35.08
N ASN A 520 2.01 11.06 34.12
CA ASN A 520 2.90 12.22 34.05
C ASN A 520 2.29 13.50 34.65
N TRP A 521 0.95 13.62 34.59
CA TRP A 521 0.27 14.91 34.89
C TRP A 521 -0.75 14.83 36.00
N GLY A 522 -0.95 13.65 36.62
CA GLY A 522 -2.01 13.43 37.62
C GLY A 522 -3.41 13.46 36.98
N LYS A 523 -4.43 13.44 37.81
CA LYS A 523 -5.83 13.43 37.34
C LYS A 523 -6.22 14.74 36.64
N PRO A 524 -7.08 14.65 35.59
CA PRO A 524 -7.65 15.85 34.98
C PRO A 524 -8.51 16.64 35.97
N PRO A 525 -8.66 17.96 35.79
CA PRO A 525 -8.15 18.74 34.67
C PRO A 525 -6.69 19.15 34.81
N GLY A 526 -6.01 18.93 35.93
CA GLY A 526 -4.67 19.42 36.20
C GLY A 526 -4.60 20.95 36.31
N ASN A 527 -3.36 21.50 36.26
CA ASN A 527 -3.11 22.92 36.44
C ASN A 527 -2.90 23.73 35.15
N LEU A 528 -2.65 23.04 34.01
CA LEU A 528 -2.36 23.70 32.76
C LEU A 528 -3.61 23.77 31.87
N ASN A 529 -3.91 24.96 31.35
CA ASN A 529 -5.10 25.24 30.55
C ASN A 529 -6.40 24.79 31.28
N SER A 530 -6.52 25.13 32.54
CA SER A 530 -7.63 24.71 33.42
C SER A 530 -8.04 25.84 34.37
N ASP A 531 -9.34 25.88 34.73
CA ASP A 531 -9.87 26.73 35.81
C ASP A 531 -10.00 25.95 37.14
N GLY A 532 -9.42 24.75 37.23
CA GLY A 532 -9.51 23.85 38.37
C GLY A 532 -10.70 22.88 38.32
N THR A 533 -11.66 23.12 37.42
CA THR A 533 -12.87 22.32 37.25
C THR A 533 -13.01 21.85 35.79
N ASN A 534 -12.66 22.69 34.84
CA ASN A 534 -12.77 22.45 33.42
C ASN A 534 -11.41 22.64 32.73
N LEU A 535 -11.23 21.96 31.59
CA LEU A 535 -10.16 22.23 30.64
C LEU A 535 -10.58 23.38 29.72
N LEU A 536 -9.68 24.35 29.51
CA LEU A 536 -9.97 25.58 28.78
C LEU A 536 -9.46 25.48 27.35
N ILE A 537 -10.35 25.58 26.37
CA ILE A 537 -10.03 25.61 24.94
C ILE A 537 -9.99 27.08 24.51
N TYR A 538 -8.77 27.56 24.24
CA TYR A 538 -8.57 28.94 23.86
C TYR A 538 -8.78 29.16 22.37
N GLY A 539 -9.49 30.21 22.01
CA GLY A 539 -9.79 30.62 20.65
C GLY A 539 -11.17 31.24 20.49
N ARG A 540 -11.58 31.43 19.23
CA ARG A 540 -12.85 32.04 18.88
C ARG A 540 -13.44 31.39 17.64
N HIS A 541 -14.77 31.22 17.64
CA HIS A 541 -15.52 30.78 16.48
C HIS A 541 -15.95 31.95 15.60
N PHE A 542 -15.73 31.84 14.32
CA PHE A 542 -16.25 32.73 13.28
C PHE A 542 -17.14 31.91 12.34
N GLY A 543 -18.37 31.62 12.76
CA GLY A 543 -19.23 30.63 12.09
C GLY A 543 -18.64 29.21 12.21
N ASN A 544 -18.44 28.53 11.08
CA ASN A 544 -17.85 27.19 11.03
C ASN A 544 -16.31 27.19 11.03
N VAL A 545 -15.68 28.35 11.23
CA VAL A 545 -14.22 28.45 11.32
C VAL A 545 -13.83 28.75 12.78
N PHE A 546 -13.06 27.85 13.37
CA PHE A 546 -12.45 28.00 14.67
C PHE A 546 -11.03 28.55 14.52
N VAL A 547 -10.71 29.67 15.12
CA VAL A 547 -9.36 30.21 15.26
C VAL A 547 -8.92 29.95 16.69
N GLY A 548 -8.10 28.92 16.88
CA GLY A 548 -7.66 28.45 18.18
C GLY A 548 -6.23 28.84 18.50
N VAL A 549 -5.89 28.94 19.79
CA VAL A 549 -4.52 29.12 20.27
C VAL A 549 -4.01 27.78 20.82
N GLN A 550 -2.93 27.29 20.24
CA GLN A 550 -2.33 26.03 20.67
C GLN A 550 -1.89 26.15 22.14
N PRO A 551 -2.24 25.19 23.01
CA PRO A 551 -1.73 25.13 24.37
C PRO A 551 -0.20 25.03 24.40
N THR A 552 0.40 25.50 25.49
CA THR A 552 1.82 25.28 25.76
C THR A 552 2.13 23.80 25.90
N PHE A 553 3.39 23.38 25.64
CA PHE A 553 3.77 21.98 25.79
C PHE A 553 3.96 21.53 27.25
N GLY A 554 4.08 22.48 28.19
CA GLY A 554 4.29 22.20 29.60
C GLY A 554 4.41 23.48 30.41
N TYR A 555 5.04 23.39 31.58
CA TYR A 555 5.29 24.57 32.44
C TYR A 555 6.28 25.53 31.79
N GLU A 556 6.10 26.83 32.05
CA GLU A 556 7.07 27.86 31.69
C GLU A 556 8.46 27.49 32.28
N GLY A 557 9.49 27.50 31.42
CA GLY A 557 10.87 27.22 31.82
C GLY A 557 11.54 26.06 31.12
N ASP A 558 10.81 25.02 30.69
CA ASP A 558 11.40 23.92 29.88
C ASP A 558 10.42 23.32 28.85
N PRO A 559 9.92 24.13 27.91
CA PRO A 559 8.95 23.65 26.91
C PRO A 559 9.57 22.66 25.93
N MET A 560 10.90 22.71 25.73
CA MET A 560 11.60 21.84 24.78
C MET A 560 11.82 20.43 25.33
N ARG A 561 11.91 20.27 26.64
CA ARG A 561 12.11 18.99 27.28
C ARG A 561 11.01 17.98 26.89
N LEU A 562 9.76 18.42 26.88
CA LEU A 562 8.62 17.57 26.55
C LEU A 562 8.60 17.18 25.06
N LEU A 563 9.02 18.09 24.16
CA LEU A 563 9.15 17.81 22.73
C LEU A 563 10.15 16.70 22.41
N TYR A 564 11.25 16.63 23.16
CA TYR A 564 12.34 15.69 22.92
C TYR A 564 12.34 14.47 23.85
N SER A 565 11.44 14.43 24.83
CA SER A 565 11.35 13.31 25.78
C SER A 565 10.63 12.13 25.14
N ARG A 566 11.24 10.95 25.19
CA ARG A 566 10.61 9.70 24.75
C ARG A 566 9.59 9.16 25.77
N SER A 567 9.65 9.61 27.02
CA SER A 567 8.84 9.12 28.14
C SER A 567 7.78 10.09 28.62
N ALA A 568 7.71 11.31 28.08
CA ALA A 568 6.73 12.30 28.48
C ALA A 568 5.51 12.31 27.56
N SER A 569 4.33 12.38 28.17
CA SER A 569 3.05 12.59 27.47
C SER A 569 2.70 14.08 27.43
N PRO A 570 1.84 14.53 26.50
CA PRO A 570 1.24 15.86 26.56
C PRO A 570 0.37 15.99 27.83
N HIS A 571 0.18 17.20 28.34
CA HIS A 571 -0.71 17.43 29.45
C HIS A 571 -2.19 17.42 29.02
N HIS A 572 -3.12 17.30 30.00
CA HIS A 572 -4.55 17.18 29.72
C HIS A 572 -5.13 18.35 28.90
N GLY A 573 -4.70 19.58 29.15
CA GLY A 573 -5.14 20.74 28.37
C GLY A 573 -4.71 20.71 26.93
N PHE A 574 -3.52 20.16 26.64
CA PHE A 574 -3.06 19.97 25.27
C PHE A 574 -3.88 18.87 24.55
N ALA A 575 -4.09 17.74 25.21
CA ALA A 575 -4.92 16.66 24.67
C ALA A 575 -6.38 17.12 24.45
N ALA A 576 -6.96 17.85 25.40
CA ALA A 576 -8.32 18.39 25.29
C ALA A 576 -8.49 19.33 24.09
N TYR A 577 -7.50 20.19 23.82
CA TYR A 577 -7.52 21.09 22.66
C TYR A 577 -7.65 20.32 21.34
N TYR A 578 -6.82 19.29 21.14
CA TYR A 578 -6.86 18.48 19.92
C TYR A 578 -8.10 17.58 19.86
N THR A 579 -8.53 17.02 20.99
CA THR A 579 -9.82 16.31 21.07
C THR A 579 -10.99 17.21 20.66
N TYR A 580 -11.00 18.49 21.09
CA TYR A 580 -12.03 19.46 20.71
C TYR A 580 -12.04 19.74 19.20
N ILE A 581 -10.88 19.87 18.57
CA ILE A 581 -10.77 20.09 17.11
C ILE A 581 -11.22 18.85 16.32
N GLU A 582 -10.94 17.67 16.82
CA GLU A 582 -11.28 16.40 16.16
C GLU A 582 -12.78 16.11 16.17
N LYS A 583 -13.48 16.43 17.26
CA LYS A 583 -14.91 16.14 17.46
C LYS A 583 -15.79 17.33 17.08
#